data_e8379a364b0559b0f924cbe8e6439026
#
_entry.id   e8379a364b0559b0f924cbe8e6439026
#
_cell.length_a   1.000
_cell.length_b   1.000
_cell.length_c   1.000
_cell.angle_alpha   90.00
_cell.angle_beta   90.00
_cell.angle_gamma   90.00
#
_symmetry.space_group_name_H-M   'P 1'
#
loop_
_entity.id
_entity.type
_entity.pdbx_description
1 polymer ?
#
loop_
_entity_poly.entity_id
_entity_poly.type
_entity_poly.pdbx_seq_one_letter_code
_entity_poly.pdbx_strand_id
1 'polypeptide(L)'
;MNKTPEKIYDSDPTEDTSWLLTYGDIITLLMIFFVLLFSTSKVSQEKFDQVAQSINQSLNRPGPDPKVADTVITPLAEAQTILEQLIKAEGLEQKMTTKRTRAGLMIELSSNSFFDSGSADVRSSMFKTLQDLSHVIQNLPTNDYRVEIEGHTDNVPIKTARFPSNWELSAMRSINV
;
A
#
# COMPACT_ATOMS: atom_id res chain seq x y z
N MET A 1 -81.16 26.71 -24.82
CA MET A 1 -80.12 26.37 -23.83
C MET A 1 -78.96 25.68 -24.55
N ASN A 2 -77.94 26.48 -24.87
CA ASN A 2 -76.82 26.07 -25.68
C ASN A 2 -75.71 25.69 -24.70
N LYS A 3 -75.35 24.39 -24.54
CA LYS A 3 -74.23 23.93 -23.77
C LYS A 3 -73.01 23.97 -24.67
N THR A 4 -72.09 24.86 -24.36
CA THR A 4 -70.71 24.87 -24.91
C THR A 4 -69.96 23.60 -24.50
N PRO A 5 -69.28 22.90 -25.43
CA PRO A 5 -68.46 21.73 -25.04
C PRO A 5 -67.25 22.23 -24.32
N GLU A 6 -67.05 21.64 -23.13
CA GLU A 6 -65.88 21.79 -22.30
C GLU A 6 -64.68 21.17 -23.03
N LYS A 7 -63.65 21.98 -23.34
CA LYS A 7 -62.36 21.49 -23.88
C LYS A 7 -61.63 20.71 -22.79
N ILE A 8 -61.65 19.40 -22.90
CA ILE A 8 -60.74 18.52 -22.15
C ILE A 8 -59.35 18.82 -22.67
N TYR A 9 -58.53 19.47 -21.87
CA TYR A 9 -57.08 19.55 -22.09
C TYR A 9 -56.52 18.19 -21.85
N ASP A 10 -56.30 17.46 -22.94
CA ASP A 10 -55.50 16.23 -22.93
C ASP A 10 -54.04 16.66 -22.76
N SER A 11 -53.58 16.72 -21.51
CA SER A 11 -52.19 17.00 -21.21
C SER A 11 -51.38 15.75 -21.64
N ASP A 12 -50.62 15.94 -22.72
CA ASP A 12 -49.72 14.91 -23.24
C ASP A 12 -48.75 14.48 -22.12
N PRO A 13 -48.80 13.21 -21.63
CA PRO A 13 -47.99 12.77 -20.52
C PRO A 13 -46.50 12.72 -20.83
N THR A 14 -46.10 13.05 -22.07
CA THR A 14 -44.69 13.06 -22.50
C THR A 14 -43.97 14.36 -22.18
N GLU A 15 -44.66 15.48 -21.95
CA GLU A 15 -44.02 16.75 -21.60
C GLU A 15 -43.53 16.80 -20.14
N ASP A 16 -44.22 16.09 -19.21
CA ASP A 16 -43.89 16.12 -17.77
C ASP A 16 -42.68 15.25 -17.39
N THR A 17 -42.19 14.40 -18.28
CA THR A 17 -41.08 13.50 -18.00
C THR A 17 -39.76 13.86 -18.69
N SER A 18 -39.74 14.85 -19.56
CA SER A 18 -38.55 15.28 -20.32
C SER A 18 -37.41 15.77 -19.41
N TRP A 19 -37.76 16.39 -18.29
CA TRP A 19 -36.77 16.83 -17.29
C TRP A 19 -36.07 15.65 -16.58
N LEU A 20 -36.75 14.50 -16.44
CA LEU A 20 -36.19 13.30 -15.83
C LEU A 20 -34.99 12.73 -16.65
N LEU A 21 -35.09 12.82 -17.99
CA LEU A 21 -34.00 12.41 -18.89
C LEU A 21 -32.77 13.30 -18.71
N THR A 22 -32.95 14.62 -18.68
CA THR A 22 -31.84 15.56 -18.46
C THR A 22 -31.27 15.45 -17.05
N TYR A 23 -32.11 15.21 -16.06
CA TYR A 23 -31.69 14.98 -14.69
C TYR A 23 -30.88 13.70 -14.55
N GLY A 24 -31.34 12.60 -15.19
CA GLY A 24 -30.59 11.33 -15.21
C GLY A 24 -29.24 11.46 -15.89
N ASP A 25 -29.14 12.20 -16.98
CA ASP A 25 -27.89 12.46 -17.69
C ASP A 25 -26.87 13.22 -16.81
N ILE A 26 -27.33 14.29 -16.15
CA ILE A 26 -26.51 15.09 -15.25
C ILE A 26 -26.00 14.23 -14.08
N ILE A 27 -26.83 13.37 -13.47
CA ILE A 27 -26.42 12.51 -12.37
C ILE A 27 -25.39 11.48 -12.84
N THR A 28 -25.59 10.87 -14.02
CA THR A 28 -24.65 9.89 -14.54
C THR A 28 -23.30 10.52 -14.88
N LEU A 29 -23.29 11.71 -15.46
CA LEU A 29 -22.05 12.47 -15.71
C LEU A 29 -21.35 12.84 -14.40
N LEU A 30 -22.11 13.28 -13.39
CA LEU A 30 -21.56 13.60 -12.07
C LEU A 30 -20.95 12.35 -11.41
N MET A 31 -21.64 11.22 -11.49
CA MET A 31 -21.16 9.95 -10.95
C MET A 31 -19.85 9.51 -11.63
N ILE A 32 -19.80 9.56 -12.97
CA ILE A 32 -18.59 9.25 -13.74
C ILE A 32 -17.45 10.18 -13.34
N PHE A 33 -17.71 11.46 -13.18
CA PHE A 33 -16.72 12.43 -12.74
C PHE A 33 -16.15 12.09 -11.35
N PHE A 34 -16.98 11.74 -10.38
CA PHE A 34 -16.50 11.32 -9.05
C PHE A 34 -15.73 10.00 -9.09
N VAL A 35 -16.16 9.03 -9.92
CA VAL A 35 -15.44 7.77 -10.11
C VAL A 35 -14.05 8.03 -10.70
N LEU A 36 -13.95 8.92 -11.69
CA LEU A 36 -12.65 9.31 -12.25
C LEU A 36 -11.78 10.03 -11.22
N LEU A 37 -12.33 10.98 -10.46
CA LEU A 37 -11.58 11.64 -9.39
C LEU A 37 -11.11 10.64 -8.34
N PHE A 38 -11.92 9.70 -7.93
CA PHE A 38 -11.55 8.65 -6.99
C PHE A 38 -10.46 7.74 -7.56
N SER A 39 -10.57 7.35 -8.82
CA SER A 39 -9.58 6.51 -9.51
C SER A 39 -8.21 7.18 -9.63
N THR A 40 -8.16 8.51 -9.80
CA THR A 40 -6.91 9.28 -9.89
C THR A 40 -6.39 9.75 -8.52
N SER A 41 -7.20 9.65 -7.48
CA SER A 41 -6.87 10.10 -6.12
C SER A 41 -5.95 9.08 -5.42
N LYS A 42 -4.69 9.04 -5.83
CA LYS A 42 -3.63 8.44 -5.02
C LYS A 42 -3.21 9.48 -3.97
N VAL A 43 -3.77 9.36 -2.78
CA VAL A 43 -3.28 10.13 -1.63
C VAL A 43 -1.87 9.61 -1.31
N SER A 44 -0.84 10.30 -1.79
CA SER A 44 0.52 9.98 -1.38
C SER A 44 0.72 10.44 0.06
N GLN A 45 1.19 9.55 0.90
CA GLN A 45 1.53 9.82 2.31
C GLN A 45 2.45 11.05 2.44
N GLU A 46 3.41 11.17 1.52
CA GLU A 46 4.36 12.28 1.45
C GLU A 46 3.69 13.66 1.34
N LYS A 47 2.61 13.77 0.56
CA LYS A 47 1.86 15.03 0.44
C LYS A 47 1.07 15.35 1.70
N PHE A 48 0.54 14.33 2.39
CA PHE A 48 -0.17 14.54 3.65
C PHE A 48 0.80 15.02 4.73
N ASP A 49 1.99 14.43 4.82
CA ASP A 49 3.01 14.82 5.78
C ASP A 49 3.54 16.24 5.50
N GLN A 50 3.72 16.62 4.23
CA GLN A 50 4.09 17.99 3.86
C GLN A 50 3.01 19.01 4.25
N VAL A 51 1.74 18.70 4.03
CA VAL A 51 0.62 19.58 4.41
C VAL A 51 0.51 19.68 5.93
N ALA A 52 0.64 18.56 6.65
CA ALA A 52 0.63 18.57 8.12
C ALA A 52 1.79 19.40 8.71
N GLN A 53 2.99 19.32 8.12
CA GLN A 53 4.13 20.16 8.50
C GLN A 53 3.87 21.63 8.20
N SER A 54 3.31 21.96 7.05
CA SER A 54 3.00 23.32 6.65
C SER A 54 1.94 23.96 7.57
N ILE A 55 0.94 23.19 7.98
CA ILE A 55 -0.10 23.64 8.92
C ILE A 55 0.51 23.90 10.32
N ASN A 56 1.38 23.01 10.80
CA ASN A 56 2.06 23.20 12.08
C ASN A 56 2.96 24.43 12.08
N GLN A 57 3.65 24.73 10.98
CA GLN A 57 4.43 25.95 10.81
C GLN A 57 3.55 27.21 10.78
N SER A 58 2.39 27.16 10.12
CA SER A 58 1.51 28.33 9.96
C SER A 58 0.73 28.67 11.22
N LEU A 59 0.50 27.71 12.10
CA LEU A 59 -0.25 27.91 13.36
C LEU A 59 0.60 28.45 14.48
N ASN A 60 1.87 28.77 14.26
CA ASN A 60 2.82 29.32 15.21
C ASN A 60 2.74 28.67 16.63
N ARG A 61 2.29 27.41 16.65
CA ARG A 61 2.47 26.57 17.83
C ARG A 61 3.94 26.18 17.86
N PRO A 62 4.62 26.24 19.01
CA PRO A 62 5.83 25.50 19.20
C PRO A 62 5.44 24.01 19.13
N GLY A 63 5.26 23.53 17.91
CA GLY A 63 5.30 22.12 17.63
C GLY A 63 6.71 21.65 17.97
N PRO A 64 6.92 20.36 18.24
CA PRO A 64 8.26 19.86 18.41
C PRO A 64 9.08 20.38 17.22
N ASP A 65 10.20 21.06 17.55
CA ASP A 65 11.18 21.54 16.56
C ASP A 65 11.30 20.51 15.43
N PRO A 66 11.32 20.91 14.13
CA PRO A 66 11.56 19.95 13.05
C PRO A 66 12.85 19.13 13.28
N LYS A 67 13.81 19.65 14.03
CA LYS A 67 14.93 18.89 14.61
C LYS A 67 14.51 17.92 15.72
N VAL A 68 13.38 18.13 16.40
CA VAL A 68 12.86 17.25 17.46
C VAL A 68 11.91 16.20 16.86
N ALA A 69 11.25 16.49 15.73
CA ALA A 69 10.51 15.47 14.97
C ALA A 69 11.46 14.43 14.30
N ASP A 70 12.67 14.86 13.94
CA ASP A 70 13.76 13.93 13.57
C ASP A 70 14.44 13.29 14.82
N THR A 71 14.23 13.85 16.02
CA THR A 71 14.82 13.30 17.26
C THR A 71 13.88 12.43 18.07
N VAL A 72 12.62 12.29 17.71
CA VAL A 72 11.88 11.10 18.05
C VAL A 72 12.32 10.04 17.03
N ILE A 73 13.55 9.60 17.17
CA ILE A 73 14.07 8.39 16.52
C ILE A 73 13.16 7.29 17.04
N THR A 74 12.06 7.06 16.30
CA THR A 74 11.24 5.89 16.62
C THR A 74 12.17 4.70 16.49
N PRO A 75 12.11 3.72 17.38
CA PRO A 75 12.97 2.53 17.31
C PRO A 75 12.99 1.90 15.91
N LEU A 76 11.91 2.05 15.15
CA LEU A 76 11.82 1.61 13.76
C LEU A 76 12.65 2.47 12.78
N ALA A 77 12.84 3.76 13.04
CA ALA A 77 13.68 4.61 12.20
C ALA A 77 15.17 4.28 12.41
N GLU A 78 15.54 3.99 13.65
CA GLU A 78 16.88 3.52 13.98
C GLU A 78 17.16 2.16 13.35
N ALA A 79 16.23 1.22 13.47
CA ALA A 79 16.29 -0.07 12.81
C ALA A 79 16.43 0.06 11.29
N GLN A 80 15.66 0.94 10.66
CA GLN A 80 15.76 1.20 9.23
C GLN A 80 17.17 1.68 8.86
N THR A 81 17.73 2.63 9.61
CA THR A 81 19.06 3.17 9.36
C THR A 81 20.14 2.09 9.47
N ILE A 82 20.05 1.25 10.49
CA ILE A 82 20.98 0.13 10.69
C ILE A 82 20.87 -0.86 9.52
N LEU A 83 19.66 -1.21 9.11
CA LEU A 83 19.43 -2.11 7.99
C LEU A 83 19.94 -1.55 6.66
N GLU A 84 19.72 -0.25 6.40
CA GLU A 84 20.23 0.41 5.19
C GLU A 84 21.77 0.43 5.17
N GLN A 85 22.40 0.63 6.32
CA GLN A 85 23.86 0.56 6.45
C GLN A 85 24.36 -0.87 6.20
N LEU A 86 23.69 -1.87 6.74
CA LEU A 86 24.02 -3.28 6.52
C LEU A 86 23.88 -3.67 5.05
N ILE A 87 22.76 -3.30 4.41
CA ILE A 87 22.51 -3.54 2.98
C ILE A 87 23.63 -2.94 2.14
N LYS A 88 24.07 -1.73 2.47
CA LYS A 88 25.12 -1.01 1.76
C LYS A 88 26.51 -1.61 2.00
N ALA A 89 26.81 -1.99 3.24
CA ALA A 89 28.08 -2.58 3.62
C ALA A 89 28.31 -3.96 2.99
N GLU A 90 27.26 -4.75 2.85
CA GLU A 90 27.30 -6.09 2.24
C GLU A 90 27.03 -6.08 0.72
N GLY A 91 26.78 -4.90 0.11
CA GLY A 91 26.48 -4.78 -1.33
C GLY A 91 25.19 -5.48 -1.73
N LEU A 92 24.17 -5.39 -0.89
CA LEU A 92 22.90 -6.12 -1.03
C LEU A 92 21.77 -5.26 -1.63
N GLU A 93 22.04 -4.06 -2.14
CA GLU A 93 21.03 -3.09 -2.60
C GLU A 93 20.09 -3.65 -3.69
N GLN A 94 20.59 -4.59 -4.51
CA GLN A 94 19.80 -5.28 -5.52
C GLN A 94 19.06 -6.52 -5.00
N LYS A 95 19.39 -6.96 -3.78
CA LYS A 95 18.86 -8.20 -3.19
C LYS A 95 17.87 -7.94 -2.07
N MET A 96 18.00 -6.80 -1.41
CA MET A 96 17.17 -6.41 -0.26
C MET A 96 16.87 -4.93 -0.30
N THR A 97 15.62 -4.55 -0.02
CA THR A 97 15.22 -3.14 0.14
C THR A 97 14.37 -2.96 1.39
N THR A 98 14.46 -1.78 1.99
CA THR A 98 13.66 -1.40 3.16
C THR A 98 12.69 -0.30 2.79
N LYS A 99 11.46 -0.37 3.28
CA LYS A 99 10.43 0.64 3.07
C LYS A 99 9.66 0.88 4.35
N ARG A 100 9.42 2.13 4.67
CA ARG A 100 8.52 2.50 5.76
C ARG A 100 7.08 2.48 5.29
N THR A 101 6.22 1.82 6.06
CA THR A 101 4.78 1.73 5.80
C THR A 101 4.00 2.20 7.03
N ARG A 102 2.69 2.35 6.91
CA ARG A 102 1.82 2.64 8.06
C ARG A 102 1.79 1.52 9.09
N ALA A 103 2.02 0.29 8.66
CA ALA A 103 2.03 -0.89 9.53
C ALA A 103 3.38 -1.08 10.25
N GLY A 104 4.44 -0.46 9.75
CA GLY A 104 5.78 -0.62 10.31
C GLY A 104 6.87 -0.53 9.25
N LEU A 105 7.96 -1.25 9.48
CA LEU A 105 9.08 -1.38 8.57
C LEU A 105 8.92 -2.64 7.74
N MET A 106 8.84 -2.49 6.42
CA MET A 106 8.82 -3.57 5.45
C MET A 106 10.22 -3.81 4.92
N ILE A 107 10.63 -5.07 4.90
CA ILE A 107 11.90 -5.53 4.33
C ILE A 107 11.57 -6.47 3.18
N GLU A 108 11.90 -6.09 1.97
CA GLU A 108 11.69 -6.90 0.78
C GLU A 108 12.97 -7.66 0.42
N LEU A 109 12.86 -8.98 0.29
CA LEU A 109 13.95 -9.85 -0.14
C LEU A 109 13.72 -10.32 -1.57
N SER A 110 14.69 -10.12 -2.46
CA SER A 110 14.59 -10.58 -3.85
C SER A 110 14.61 -12.12 -3.91
N SER A 111 13.49 -12.71 -4.33
CA SER A 111 13.33 -14.16 -4.41
C SER A 111 14.47 -14.86 -5.16
N ASN A 112 14.90 -14.31 -6.31
CA ASN A 112 15.96 -14.88 -7.13
C ASN A 112 17.35 -14.86 -6.46
N SER A 113 17.53 -13.99 -5.46
CA SER A 113 18.78 -13.91 -4.71
C SER A 113 18.83 -14.90 -3.55
N PHE A 114 17.70 -15.14 -2.91
CA PHE A 114 17.62 -15.97 -1.71
C PHE A 114 17.28 -17.43 -2.01
N PHE A 115 16.61 -17.72 -3.13
CA PHE A 115 16.17 -19.07 -3.49
C PHE A 115 16.58 -19.42 -4.91
N ASP A 116 16.75 -20.72 -5.15
CA ASP A 116 16.83 -21.24 -6.51
C ASP A 116 15.45 -21.34 -7.15
N SER A 117 15.39 -21.38 -8.49
CA SER A 117 14.14 -21.51 -9.21
C SER A 117 13.40 -22.79 -8.80
N GLY A 118 12.12 -22.63 -8.42
CA GLY A 118 11.29 -23.76 -7.96
C GLY A 118 11.71 -24.36 -6.61
N SER A 119 12.66 -23.77 -5.90
CA SER A 119 13.08 -24.19 -4.55
C SER A 119 12.57 -23.26 -3.47
N ALA A 120 12.34 -23.80 -2.29
CA ALA A 120 12.11 -23.07 -1.06
C ALA A 120 13.32 -23.14 -0.11
N ASP A 121 14.40 -23.79 -0.49
CA ASP A 121 15.60 -23.89 0.32
C ASP A 121 16.42 -22.60 0.14
N VAL A 122 16.74 -21.94 1.25
CA VAL A 122 17.55 -20.71 1.24
C VAL A 122 18.97 -21.05 0.77
N ARG A 123 19.52 -20.22 -0.11
CA ARG A 123 20.90 -20.38 -0.57
C ARG A 123 21.88 -20.18 0.59
N SER A 124 22.87 -21.05 0.69
CA SER A 124 23.90 -20.99 1.76
C SER A 124 24.63 -19.64 1.81
N SER A 125 24.80 -18.98 0.66
CA SER A 125 25.40 -17.64 0.58
C SER A 125 24.55 -16.54 1.25
N MET A 126 23.26 -16.78 1.50
CA MET A 126 22.34 -15.81 2.10
C MET A 126 22.09 -16.07 3.59
N PHE A 127 22.57 -17.17 4.15
CA PHE A 127 22.39 -17.46 5.58
C PHE A 127 22.99 -16.38 6.48
N LYS A 128 24.20 -15.91 6.16
CA LYS A 128 24.82 -14.82 6.93
C LYS A 128 23.95 -13.57 6.93
N THR A 129 23.41 -13.18 5.75
CA THR A 129 22.53 -12.02 5.62
C THR A 129 21.26 -12.15 6.47
N LEU A 130 20.63 -13.34 6.47
CA LEU A 130 19.45 -13.59 7.30
C LEU A 130 19.79 -13.60 8.80
N GLN A 131 20.95 -14.10 9.16
CA GLN A 131 21.43 -14.08 10.54
C GLN A 131 21.67 -12.64 11.01
N ASP A 132 22.33 -11.81 10.20
CA ASP A 132 22.56 -10.39 10.51
C ASP A 132 21.24 -9.63 10.62
N LEU A 133 20.27 -9.90 9.73
CA LEU A 133 18.93 -9.37 9.81
C LEU A 133 18.22 -9.78 11.11
N SER A 134 18.31 -11.06 11.48
CA SER A 134 17.75 -11.58 12.74
C SER A 134 18.35 -10.87 13.95
N HIS A 135 19.66 -10.61 13.95
CA HIS A 135 20.33 -9.86 15.02
C HIS A 135 19.80 -8.42 15.12
N VAL A 136 19.59 -7.73 14.02
CA VAL A 136 19.01 -6.38 14.04
C VAL A 136 17.61 -6.42 14.65
N ILE A 137 16.76 -7.37 14.24
CA ILE A 137 15.38 -7.49 14.75
C ILE A 137 15.39 -7.81 16.26
N GLN A 138 16.23 -8.72 16.71
CA GLN A 138 16.31 -9.12 18.12
C GLN A 138 16.83 -8.00 19.04
N ASN A 139 17.63 -7.08 18.52
CA ASN A 139 18.18 -5.96 19.27
C ASN A 139 17.35 -4.68 19.16
N LEU A 140 16.12 -4.74 18.63
CA LEU A 140 15.21 -3.60 18.65
C LEU A 140 14.90 -3.20 20.10
N PRO A 141 14.87 -1.90 20.43
CA PRO A 141 14.78 -1.40 21.81
C PRO A 141 13.42 -1.60 22.49
N THR A 142 12.51 -2.31 21.88
CA THR A 142 11.18 -2.64 22.44
C THR A 142 10.76 -4.03 22.00
N ASN A 143 10.00 -4.71 22.86
CA ASN A 143 9.43 -6.04 22.60
C ASN A 143 8.03 -5.98 22.00
N ASP A 144 7.54 -4.79 21.64
CA ASP A 144 6.17 -4.57 21.17
C ASP A 144 6.03 -4.73 19.64
N TYR A 145 6.99 -5.38 18.98
CA TYR A 145 6.92 -5.65 17.55
C TYR A 145 6.45 -7.06 17.26
N ARG A 146 5.64 -7.17 16.23
CA ARG A 146 5.32 -8.42 15.57
C ARG A 146 6.06 -8.51 14.25
N VAL A 147 6.74 -9.61 14.02
CA VAL A 147 7.36 -9.94 12.74
C VAL A 147 6.36 -10.78 11.95
N GLU A 148 6.02 -10.34 10.75
CA GLU A 148 5.22 -11.08 9.79
C GLU A 148 6.10 -11.41 8.59
N ILE A 149 6.13 -12.67 8.17
CA ILE A 149 6.91 -13.11 7.03
C ILE A 149 5.96 -13.57 5.95
N GLU A 150 5.94 -12.85 4.84
CA GLU A 150 5.09 -13.12 3.69
C GLU A 150 5.93 -13.70 2.54
N GLY A 151 5.49 -14.82 1.98
CA GLY A 151 6.09 -15.41 0.79
C GLY A 151 5.28 -15.07 -0.45
N HIS A 152 5.96 -14.58 -1.48
CA HIS A 152 5.37 -14.29 -2.78
C HIS A 152 6.12 -15.03 -3.88
N THR A 153 5.40 -15.47 -4.91
CA THR A 153 5.95 -16.04 -6.13
C THR A 153 5.54 -15.18 -7.32
N ASP A 154 6.18 -15.39 -8.45
CA ASP A 154 5.70 -14.86 -9.73
C ASP A 154 4.42 -15.57 -10.17
N ASN A 155 3.87 -15.15 -11.30
CA ASN A 155 2.67 -15.73 -11.90
C ASN A 155 2.95 -16.92 -12.82
N VAL A 156 4.20 -17.40 -12.89
CA VAL A 156 4.53 -18.61 -13.63
C VAL A 156 4.11 -19.83 -12.82
N PRO A 157 3.17 -20.64 -13.30
CA PRO A 157 2.69 -21.80 -12.54
C PRO A 157 3.80 -22.82 -12.30
N ILE A 158 3.95 -23.27 -11.07
CA ILE A 158 4.78 -24.40 -10.71
C ILE A 158 3.92 -25.64 -10.46
N LYS A 159 4.41 -26.80 -10.86
CA LYS A 159 3.81 -28.10 -10.52
C LYS A 159 4.90 -29.14 -10.40
N THR A 160 5.32 -29.40 -9.18
CA THR A 160 6.34 -30.42 -8.85
C THR A 160 5.77 -31.39 -7.82
N ALA A 161 6.47 -32.48 -7.55
CA ALA A 161 6.09 -33.43 -6.50
C ALA A 161 6.15 -32.77 -5.09
N ARG A 162 7.05 -31.80 -4.88
CA ARG A 162 7.24 -31.10 -3.62
C ARG A 162 6.27 -29.90 -3.48
N PHE A 163 6.01 -29.21 -4.59
CA PHE A 163 5.17 -28.01 -4.63
C PHE A 163 4.11 -28.16 -5.72
N PRO A 164 2.88 -28.56 -5.35
CA PRO A 164 1.76 -28.70 -6.29
C PRO A 164 1.36 -27.39 -6.96
N SER A 165 1.55 -26.25 -6.27
CA SER A 165 1.26 -24.92 -6.80
C SER A 165 2.21 -23.85 -6.23
N ASN A 166 2.08 -22.63 -6.73
CA ASN A 166 2.81 -21.46 -6.23
C ASN A 166 2.47 -21.10 -4.76
N TRP A 167 1.30 -21.54 -4.28
CA TRP A 167 0.89 -21.31 -2.90
C TRP A 167 1.77 -22.07 -1.91
N GLU A 168 1.99 -23.37 -2.14
CA GLU A 168 2.84 -24.18 -1.29
C GLU A 168 4.29 -23.72 -1.37
N LEU A 169 4.77 -23.34 -2.55
CA LEU A 169 6.11 -22.81 -2.72
C LEU A 169 6.31 -21.50 -1.92
N SER A 170 5.37 -20.55 -2.04
CA SER A 170 5.46 -19.27 -1.33
C SER A 170 5.38 -19.44 0.18
N ALA A 171 4.46 -20.27 0.66
CA ALA A 171 4.32 -20.57 2.08
C ALA A 171 5.58 -21.25 2.64
N MET A 172 6.18 -22.19 1.91
CA MET A 172 7.39 -22.86 2.36
C MET A 172 8.61 -21.91 2.35
N ARG A 173 8.68 -20.95 1.41
CA ARG A 173 9.71 -19.92 1.37
C ARG A 173 9.65 -19.01 2.60
N SER A 174 8.43 -18.58 2.99
CA SER A 174 8.27 -17.75 4.19
C SER A 174 8.58 -18.51 5.49
N ILE A 175 8.37 -19.84 5.52
CA ILE A 175 8.71 -20.67 6.68
C ILE A 175 10.24 -20.86 6.80
N ASN A 176 10.96 -20.89 5.68
CA ASN A 176 12.39 -21.20 5.65
C ASN A 176 13.29 -19.95 5.84
N VAL A 177 12.71 -18.76 5.83
CA VAL A 177 13.40 -17.50 6.15
C VAL A 177 13.41 -17.26 7.65
#